data_c55df02cd4885863e16eddda36872a3f
#
_entry.id   c55df02cd4885863e16eddda36872a3f
#
_cell.length_a   1.000
_cell.length_b   1.000
_cell.length_c   1.000
_cell.angle_alpha   90.00
_cell.angle_beta   90.00
_cell.angle_gamma   90.00
#
_symmetry.space_group_name_H-M   'P 1'
#
loop_
_entity.id
_entity.type
_entity.pdbx_description
1 polymer ?
#
loop_
_entity_poly.entity_id
_entity_poly.type
_entity_poly.pdbx_seq_one_letter_code
_entity_poly.pdbx_strand_id
1 'polypeptide(L)'
;MKLLLAGLLLAGCALAETWSYWIEPCTAELAKQSGCTSADAELGVWALEAWQKASAGELRVAAASEEDRARIRIYWAWGTQSLYGEARSIVVDGRRGAAIFVIPDMARLGPDIDAVAKRDPLFRDTVVYLTCVHESGHAIGLPHTAQFADIMYSFGFGGDIVEYFGRYRRALASRQSIPDHSGISPADRDKLVAIFKK
;
A
#
# COMPACT_ATOMS: atom_id res chain seq x y z
N MET A 1 25.34 21.19 -53.35
CA MET A 1 25.59 20.06 -52.44
C MET A 1 25.03 20.45 -51.07
N LYS A 2 23.79 20.05 -50.74
CA LYS A 2 23.12 20.38 -49.46
C LYS A 2 23.37 19.20 -48.52
N LEU A 3 24.13 19.41 -47.43
CA LEU A 3 24.25 18.46 -46.33
C LEU A 3 22.96 18.52 -45.49
N LEU A 4 22.23 17.41 -45.44
CA LEU A 4 21.16 17.18 -44.48
C LEU A 4 21.81 16.68 -43.17
N LEU A 5 21.84 17.51 -42.11
CA LEU A 5 22.11 17.09 -40.77
C LEU A 5 20.89 16.32 -40.24
N ALA A 6 20.97 15.01 -40.14
CA ALA A 6 20.02 14.18 -39.40
C ALA A 6 20.28 14.37 -37.90
N GLY A 7 19.41 15.13 -37.22
CA GLY A 7 19.42 15.25 -35.78
C GLY A 7 18.94 13.93 -35.15
N LEU A 8 19.84 13.22 -34.47
CA LEU A 8 19.53 12.04 -33.67
C LEU A 8 18.85 12.52 -32.38
N LEU A 9 17.51 12.41 -32.31
CA LEU A 9 16.74 12.60 -31.07
C LEU A 9 17.05 11.38 -30.15
N LEU A 10 17.98 11.57 -29.22
CA LEU A 10 18.12 10.65 -28.08
C LEU A 10 16.88 10.82 -27.18
N ALA A 11 15.91 9.94 -27.35
CA ALA A 11 14.83 9.78 -26.36
C ALA A 11 15.49 9.33 -25.05
N GLY A 12 15.67 10.25 -24.12
CA GLY A 12 16.11 9.94 -22.77
C GLY A 12 15.09 9.03 -22.12
N CYS A 13 15.40 7.75 -21.94
CA CYS A 13 14.64 6.86 -21.07
C CYS A 13 14.74 7.44 -19.65
N ALA A 14 13.70 8.09 -19.17
CA ALA A 14 13.60 8.43 -17.76
C ALA A 14 13.65 7.11 -16.97
N LEU A 15 14.65 6.95 -16.11
CA LEU A 15 14.74 5.77 -15.24
C LEU A 15 13.62 5.86 -14.20
N ALA A 16 12.89 4.76 -14.04
CA ALA A 16 11.87 4.64 -13.01
C ALA A 16 12.42 5.02 -11.63
N GLU A 17 11.69 5.81 -10.87
CA GLU A 17 12.10 6.16 -9.51
C GLU A 17 12.05 4.93 -8.61
N THR A 18 13.18 4.58 -7.98
CA THR A 18 13.27 3.45 -7.05
C THR A 18 13.01 3.92 -5.62
N TRP A 19 12.03 3.30 -4.97
CA TRP A 19 11.67 3.51 -3.57
C TRP A 19 12.09 2.29 -2.75
N SER A 20 13.04 2.47 -1.85
CA SER A 20 13.44 1.42 -0.91
C SER A 20 12.35 1.21 0.15
N TYR A 21 12.09 -0.05 0.53
CA TYR A 21 11.15 -0.38 1.58
C TYR A 21 11.73 -1.32 2.62
N TRP A 22 11.22 -1.21 3.83
CA TRP A 22 11.46 -2.14 4.93
C TRP A 22 10.13 -2.43 5.62
N ILE A 23 9.93 -3.68 6.04
CA ILE A 23 8.73 -4.12 6.74
C ILE A 23 9.17 -4.76 8.04
N GLU A 24 8.56 -4.32 9.15
CA GLU A 24 8.86 -4.82 10.48
C GLU A 24 8.63 -6.32 10.57
N PRO A 25 9.62 -7.11 11.00
CA PRO A 25 9.42 -8.54 11.24
C PRO A 25 8.44 -8.75 12.40
N CYS A 26 7.41 -9.55 12.19
CA CYS A 26 6.47 -9.91 13.27
C CYS A 26 7.12 -10.92 14.22
N THR A 27 7.74 -10.42 15.27
CA THR A 27 8.29 -11.26 16.35
C THR A 27 7.18 -11.80 17.24
N ALA A 28 7.45 -12.83 18.04
CA ALA A 28 6.48 -13.41 18.97
C ALA A 28 5.97 -12.39 20.02
N GLU A 29 6.82 -11.43 20.42
CA GLU A 29 6.43 -10.36 21.33
C GLU A 29 5.54 -9.33 20.63
N LEU A 30 5.89 -8.91 19.43
CA LEU A 30 5.09 -7.99 18.63
C LEU A 30 3.73 -8.60 18.26
N ALA A 31 3.69 -9.90 17.97
CA ALA A 31 2.44 -10.63 17.68
C ALA A 31 1.44 -10.55 18.85
N LYS A 32 1.94 -10.67 20.09
CA LYS A 32 1.07 -10.54 21.29
C LYS A 32 0.50 -9.13 21.45
N GLN A 33 1.26 -8.11 21.04
CA GLN A 33 0.87 -6.71 21.19
C GLN A 33 -0.03 -6.21 20.08
N SER A 34 0.33 -6.50 18.82
CA SER A 34 -0.31 -5.95 17.62
C SER A 34 -1.27 -6.92 16.91
N GLY A 35 -1.24 -8.21 17.25
CA GLY A 35 -1.99 -9.24 16.51
C GLY A 35 -1.42 -9.56 15.13
N CYS A 36 -0.19 -9.12 14.83
CA CYS A 36 0.46 -9.47 13.58
C CYS A 36 0.80 -10.97 13.50
N THR A 37 1.01 -11.45 12.30
CA THR A 37 1.50 -12.79 11.99
C THR A 37 2.76 -12.71 11.14
N SER A 38 3.55 -13.78 11.12
CA SER A 38 4.74 -13.85 10.24
C SER A 38 4.40 -13.73 8.75
N ALA A 39 3.15 -14.00 8.36
CA ALA A 39 2.68 -13.89 6.99
C ALA A 39 2.32 -12.45 6.58
N ASP A 40 2.17 -11.50 7.52
CA ASP A 40 1.70 -10.15 7.20
C ASP A 40 2.72 -9.35 6.40
N ALA A 41 4.01 -9.61 6.59
CA ALA A 41 5.06 -8.96 5.81
C ALA A 41 4.88 -9.18 4.30
N GLU A 42 4.40 -10.35 3.88
CA GLU A 42 4.13 -10.65 2.48
C GLU A 42 2.96 -9.80 1.93
N LEU A 43 1.94 -9.51 2.75
CA LEU A 43 0.84 -8.60 2.37
C LEU A 43 1.36 -7.18 2.13
N GLY A 44 2.28 -6.71 2.95
CA GLY A 44 2.96 -5.42 2.75
C GLY A 44 3.78 -5.38 1.46
N VAL A 45 4.52 -6.46 1.14
CA VAL A 45 5.27 -6.58 -0.13
C VAL A 45 4.32 -6.51 -1.32
N TRP A 46 3.26 -7.32 -1.32
CA TRP A 46 2.27 -7.33 -2.41
C TRP A 46 1.58 -5.98 -2.60
N ALA A 47 1.34 -5.24 -1.52
CA ALA A 47 0.77 -3.89 -1.59
C ALA A 47 1.71 -2.91 -2.33
N LEU A 48 3.00 -2.95 -2.05
CA LEU A 48 3.99 -2.12 -2.73
C LEU A 48 4.17 -2.52 -4.20
N GLU A 49 4.19 -3.82 -4.48
CA GLU A 49 4.24 -4.35 -5.84
C GLU A 49 2.98 -4.00 -6.65
N ALA A 50 1.81 -3.91 -6.01
CA ALA A 50 0.59 -3.47 -6.66
C ALA A 50 0.72 -2.04 -7.19
N TRP A 51 1.29 -1.11 -6.41
CA TRP A 51 1.59 0.24 -6.85
C TRP A 51 2.66 0.27 -7.95
N GLN A 52 3.71 -0.54 -7.84
CA GLN A 52 4.70 -0.67 -8.91
C GLN A 52 4.06 -1.09 -10.22
N LYS A 53 3.21 -2.13 -10.20
CA LYS A 53 2.46 -2.61 -11.39
C LYS A 53 1.53 -1.52 -11.94
N ALA A 54 0.85 -0.78 -11.07
CA ALA A 54 -0.08 0.28 -11.45
C ALA A 54 0.60 1.52 -12.03
N SER A 55 1.88 1.76 -11.75
CA SER A 55 2.63 2.97 -12.13
C SER A 55 3.01 3.07 -13.61
N ALA A 56 2.69 2.07 -14.41
CA ALA A 56 3.09 2.01 -15.83
C ALA A 56 4.62 2.12 -16.05
N GLY A 57 5.41 1.64 -15.08
CA GLY A 57 6.89 1.62 -15.16
C GLY A 57 7.59 2.83 -14.53
N GLU A 58 6.86 3.80 -14.00
CA GLU A 58 7.41 5.01 -13.39
C GLU A 58 7.97 4.78 -11.98
N LEU A 59 7.40 3.82 -11.24
CA LEU A 59 7.80 3.44 -9.89
C LEU A 59 8.42 2.06 -9.86
N ARG A 60 9.56 1.92 -9.15
CA ARG A 60 10.12 0.64 -8.72
C ARG A 60 10.17 0.58 -7.20
N VAL A 61 9.93 -0.59 -6.64
CA VAL A 61 10.12 -0.85 -5.21
C VAL A 61 11.21 -1.87 -5.01
N ALA A 62 12.05 -1.68 -4.00
CA ALA A 62 13.16 -2.57 -3.68
C ALA A 62 13.33 -2.70 -2.16
N ALA A 63 13.54 -3.92 -1.66
CA ALA A 63 13.80 -4.14 -0.26
C ALA A 63 15.10 -3.47 0.18
N ALA A 64 15.08 -2.75 1.30
CA ALA A 64 16.26 -2.26 1.98
C ALA A 64 16.76 -3.31 2.98
N SER A 65 18.08 -3.39 3.18
CA SER A 65 18.66 -4.27 4.20
C SER A 65 18.40 -3.80 5.63
N GLU A 66 18.22 -2.49 5.81
CA GLU A 66 18.07 -1.83 7.10
C GLU A 66 16.91 -0.83 7.08
N GLU A 67 16.26 -0.67 8.23
CA GLU A 67 15.11 0.20 8.41
C GLU A 67 15.43 1.66 8.05
N ASP A 68 16.54 2.19 8.54
CA ASP A 68 16.93 3.59 8.37
C ASP A 68 17.22 3.97 6.91
N ARG A 69 17.51 2.97 6.05
CA ARG A 69 17.73 3.14 4.61
C ARG A 69 16.44 3.07 3.79
N ALA A 70 15.34 2.67 4.40
CA ALA A 70 14.07 2.52 3.71
C ALA A 70 13.29 3.83 3.66
N ARG A 71 12.86 4.23 2.46
CA ARG A 71 11.96 5.38 2.24
C ARG A 71 10.51 5.04 2.62
N ILE A 72 10.10 3.77 2.52
CA ILE A 72 8.82 3.28 3.00
C ILE A 72 9.11 2.28 4.12
N ARG A 73 8.55 2.53 5.30
CA ARG A 73 8.67 1.63 6.45
C ARG A 73 7.30 1.22 6.91
N ILE A 74 7.02 -0.08 6.99
CA ILE A 74 5.73 -0.61 7.45
C ILE A 74 5.93 -1.21 8.84
N TYR A 75 5.13 -0.76 9.79
CA TYR A 75 5.12 -1.18 11.19
C TYR A 75 3.77 -1.77 11.56
N TRP A 76 3.78 -2.80 12.41
CA TRP A 76 2.58 -3.42 12.95
C TRP A 76 2.19 -2.72 14.25
N ALA A 77 1.16 -1.86 14.17
CA ALA A 77 0.74 -1.02 15.27
C ALA A 77 -0.28 -1.72 16.20
N TRP A 78 -0.34 -1.25 17.44
CA TRP A 78 -1.28 -1.73 18.46
C TRP A 78 -2.01 -0.59 19.21
N GLY A 79 -2.02 0.60 18.69
CA GLY A 79 -2.61 1.77 19.34
C GLY A 79 -4.14 1.74 19.46
N THR A 80 -4.67 2.66 20.26
CA THR A 80 -6.12 2.85 20.49
C THR A 80 -6.78 3.77 19.47
N GLN A 81 -6.12 4.08 18.38
CA GLN A 81 -6.63 5.03 17.39
C GLN A 81 -7.60 4.31 16.47
N SER A 82 -8.75 4.92 16.23
CA SER A 82 -9.86 4.45 15.38
C SER A 82 -9.51 4.37 13.88
N LEU A 83 -8.25 4.25 13.53
CA LEU A 83 -7.76 4.19 12.15
C LEU A 83 -7.26 2.78 11.84
N TYR A 84 -7.52 2.30 10.64
CA TYR A 84 -6.99 1.01 10.14
C TYR A 84 -5.50 1.07 9.93
N GLY A 85 -5.01 2.26 9.54
CA GLY A 85 -3.62 2.57 9.34
C GLY A 85 -3.38 4.08 9.38
N GLU A 86 -2.09 4.44 9.33
CA GLU A 86 -1.64 5.83 9.26
C GLU A 86 -0.30 5.90 8.52
N ALA A 87 -0.16 6.84 7.59
CA ALA A 87 1.11 7.15 6.94
C ALA A 87 1.64 8.49 7.45
N ARG A 88 2.84 8.49 8.06
CA ARG A 88 3.54 9.68 8.53
C ARG A 88 4.72 9.98 7.63
N SER A 89 4.83 11.21 7.15
CA SER A 89 5.96 11.63 6.32
C SER A 89 7.27 11.57 7.08
N ILE A 90 8.29 10.99 6.42
CA ILE A 90 9.69 10.99 6.89
C ILE A 90 10.60 11.49 5.77
N VAL A 91 11.86 11.78 6.10
CA VAL A 91 12.90 12.12 5.15
C VAL A 91 14.06 11.14 5.31
N VAL A 92 14.48 10.51 4.21
CA VAL A 92 15.60 9.58 4.16
C VAL A 92 16.58 10.07 3.09
N ASP A 93 17.80 10.37 3.46
CA ASP A 93 18.84 10.90 2.57
C ASP A 93 18.35 12.10 1.74
N GLY A 94 17.62 13.04 2.39
CA GLY A 94 17.06 14.24 1.75
C GLY A 94 15.86 13.96 0.82
N ARG A 95 15.38 12.73 0.73
CA ARG A 95 14.23 12.34 -0.10
C ARG A 95 13.00 12.06 0.75
N ARG A 96 11.83 12.42 0.23
CA ARG A 96 10.55 12.08 0.85
C ARG A 96 10.38 10.57 0.99
N GLY A 97 9.86 10.15 2.13
CA GLY A 97 9.43 8.80 2.45
C GLY A 97 8.24 8.81 3.40
N ALA A 98 7.85 7.66 3.91
CA ALA A 98 6.81 7.52 4.91
C ALA A 98 7.06 6.33 5.86
N ALA A 99 6.72 6.53 7.13
CA ALA A 99 6.48 5.49 8.12
C ALA A 99 4.97 5.16 8.10
N ILE A 100 4.65 3.91 7.80
CA ILE A 100 3.29 3.40 7.68
C ILE A 100 3.01 2.52 8.89
N PHE A 101 1.91 2.78 9.59
CA PHE A 101 1.46 2.02 10.73
C PHE A 101 0.16 1.29 10.36
N VAL A 102 0.15 -0.03 10.44
CA VAL A 102 -1.00 -0.88 10.12
C VAL A 102 -1.44 -1.62 11.38
N ILE A 103 -2.74 -1.70 11.65
CA ILE A 103 -3.30 -2.42 12.80
C ILE A 103 -3.85 -3.77 12.32
N PRO A 104 -3.14 -4.89 12.58
CA PRO A 104 -3.59 -6.22 12.13
C PRO A 104 -4.60 -6.89 13.06
N ASP A 105 -4.82 -6.35 14.26
CA ASP A 105 -5.81 -6.85 15.22
C ASP A 105 -7.21 -6.34 14.89
N MET A 106 -8.04 -7.20 14.31
CA MET A 106 -9.39 -6.87 13.86
C MET A 106 -10.31 -6.46 15.01
N ALA A 107 -10.08 -6.93 16.24
CA ALA A 107 -10.87 -6.53 17.42
C ALA A 107 -10.71 -5.03 17.73
N ARG A 108 -9.59 -4.43 17.37
CA ARG A 108 -9.34 -2.99 17.53
C ARG A 108 -10.01 -2.14 16.46
N LEU A 109 -10.37 -2.73 15.34
CA LEU A 109 -11.01 -2.05 14.21
C LEU A 109 -12.54 -1.98 14.34
N GLY A 110 -13.09 -2.76 15.26
CA GLY A 110 -14.51 -2.75 15.59
C GLY A 110 -15.15 -4.14 15.59
N PRO A 111 -16.30 -4.29 16.28
CA PRO A 111 -16.91 -5.60 16.48
C PRO A 111 -17.40 -6.26 15.19
N ASP A 112 -17.86 -5.48 14.22
CA ASP A 112 -18.38 -6.02 12.96
C ASP A 112 -17.25 -6.60 12.09
N ILE A 113 -16.12 -5.90 11.98
CA ILE A 113 -14.91 -6.37 11.29
C ILE A 113 -14.37 -7.63 11.97
N ASP A 114 -14.24 -7.62 13.31
CA ASP A 114 -13.75 -8.75 14.10
C ASP A 114 -14.64 -9.98 13.94
N ALA A 115 -15.96 -9.81 13.97
CA ALA A 115 -16.89 -10.92 13.78
C ALA A 115 -16.78 -11.58 12.40
N VAL A 116 -16.52 -10.81 11.34
CA VAL A 116 -16.30 -11.36 10.00
C VAL A 116 -14.94 -12.05 9.92
N ALA A 117 -13.88 -11.42 10.40
CA ALA A 117 -12.52 -11.94 10.35
C ALA A 117 -12.36 -13.28 11.11
N LYS A 118 -13.06 -13.44 12.23
CA LYS A 118 -13.08 -14.71 12.99
C LYS A 118 -13.70 -15.88 12.22
N ARG A 119 -14.61 -15.61 11.30
CA ARG A 119 -15.26 -16.63 10.44
C ARG A 119 -14.53 -16.83 9.12
N ASP A 120 -13.81 -15.81 8.67
CA ASP A 120 -13.11 -15.79 7.38
C ASP A 120 -11.71 -15.20 7.55
N PRO A 121 -10.68 -16.03 7.78
CA PRO A 121 -9.30 -15.58 7.90
C PRO A 121 -8.80 -14.81 6.67
N LEU A 122 -9.28 -15.12 5.47
CA LEU A 122 -8.91 -14.40 4.26
C LEU A 122 -9.51 -12.98 4.23
N PHE A 123 -10.61 -12.73 4.93
CA PHE A 123 -11.12 -11.38 5.14
C PHE A 123 -10.16 -10.56 6.00
N ARG A 124 -9.56 -11.15 7.06
CA ARG A 124 -8.51 -10.49 7.85
C ARG A 124 -7.33 -10.10 6.97
N ASP A 125 -6.83 -11.02 6.14
CA ASP A 125 -5.72 -10.74 5.21
C ASP A 125 -6.09 -9.65 4.21
N THR A 126 -7.35 -9.62 3.75
CA THR A 126 -7.88 -8.55 2.89
C THR A 126 -7.78 -7.19 3.57
N VAL A 127 -8.20 -7.08 4.83
CA VAL A 127 -8.15 -5.81 5.59
C VAL A 127 -6.70 -5.33 5.71
N VAL A 128 -5.79 -6.20 6.13
CA VAL A 128 -4.36 -5.86 6.28
C VAL A 128 -3.75 -5.46 4.95
N TYR A 129 -3.99 -6.23 3.90
CA TYR A 129 -3.48 -5.95 2.55
C TYR A 129 -3.96 -4.59 2.03
N LEU A 130 -5.28 -4.36 2.03
CA LEU A 130 -5.84 -3.12 1.50
C LEU A 130 -5.44 -1.90 2.34
N THR A 131 -5.24 -2.06 3.64
CA THR A 131 -4.67 -1.00 4.48
C THR A 131 -3.23 -0.70 4.07
N CYS A 132 -2.39 -1.73 3.84
CA CYS A 132 -1.05 -1.52 3.32
C CYS A 132 -1.07 -0.81 1.96
N VAL A 133 -1.99 -1.16 1.04
CA VAL A 133 -2.13 -0.47 -0.26
C VAL A 133 -2.52 0.99 -0.05
N HIS A 134 -3.53 1.28 0.80
CA HIS A 134 -4.00 2.64 1.09
C HIS A 134 -2.87 3.53 1.64
N GLU A 135 -2.23 3.07 2.72
CA GLU A 135 -1.16 3.84 3.38
C GLU A 135 0.08 4.01 2.49
N SER A 136 0.40 2.99 1.67
CA SER A 136 1.46 3.11 0.67
C SER A 136 1.10 4.13 -0.42
N GLY A 137 -0.16 4.27 -0.77
CA GLY A 137 -0.67 5.32 -1.66
C GLY A 137 -0.35 6.72 -1.11
N HIS A 138 -0.58 6.94 0.20
CA HIS A 138 -0.19 8.19 0.85
C HIS A 138 1.32 8.42 0.85
N ALA A 139 2.10 7.36 1.10
CA ALA A 139 3.56 7.43 1.04
C ALA A 139 4.05 7.94 -0.32
N ILE A 140 3.46 7.47 -1.41
CA ILE A 140 3.79 7.86 -2.78
C ILE A 140 3.26 9.27 -3.11
N GLY A 141 2.21 9.75 -2.42
CA GLY A 141 1.68 11.10 -2.56
C GLY A 141 0.23 11.20 -3.00
N LEU A 142 -0.52 10.11 -2.98
CA LEU A 142 -1.94 10.13 -3.31
C LEU A 142 -2.76 10.71 -2.14
N PRO A 143 -3.67 11.65 -2.40
CA PRO A 143 -4.63 12.14 -1.41
C PRO A 143 -5.83 11.22 -1.29
N HIS A 144 -6.60 11.39 -0.22
CA HIS A 144 -7.92 10.76 -0.06
C HIS A 144 -8.89 11.11 -1.20
N THR A 145 -9.85 10.22 -1.43
CA THR A 145 -11.00 10.42 -2.33
C THR A 145 -12.32 10.17 -1.60
N ALA A 146 -13.40 10.71 -2.14
CA ALA A 146 -14.77 10.46 -1.66
C ALA A 146 -15.45 9.30 -2.42
N GLN A 147 -14.76 8.66 -3.36
CA GLN A 147 -15.32 7.57 -4.16
C GLN A 147 -15.11 6.24 -3.45
N PHE A 148 -16.21 5.62 -2.99
CA PHE A 148 -16.18 4.36 -2.24
C PHE A 148 -15.47 3.21 -2.99
N ALA A 149 -15.40 3.29 -4.31
CA ALA A 149 -14.71 2.30 -5.14
C ALA A 149 -13.19 2.41 -5.11
N ASP A 150 -12.64 3.59 -4.77
CA ASP A 150 -11.20 3.84 -4.78
C ASP A 150 -10.51 3.21 -3.57
N ILE A 151 -9.24 2.80 -3.74
CA ILE A 151 -8.42 2.35 -2.59
C ILE A 151 -8.08 3.52 -1.67
N MET A 152 -7.97 4.74 -2.23
CA MET A 152 -7.71 5.96 -1.47
C MET A 152 -8.98 6.57 -0.84
N TYR A 153 -10.08 5.80 -0.75
CA TYR A 153 -11.32 6.24 -0.10
C TYR A 153 -11.09 6.55 1.39
N SER A 154 -11.65 7.68 1.87
CA SER A 154 -11.64 8.03 3.29
C SER A 154 -12.97 7.68 3.95
N PHE A 155 -12.94 6.89 5.02
CA PHE A 155 -14.13 6.60 5.83
C PHE A 155 -14.68 7.83 6.57
N GLY A 156 -13.99 8.96 6.54
CA GLY A 156 -14.53 10.26 6.94
C GLY A 156 -15.75 10.69 6.13
N PHE A 157 -15.96 10.12 4.93
CA PHE A 157 -17.17 10.31 4.12
C PHE A 157 -18.29 9.31 4.45
N GLY A 158 -18.13 8.45 5.48
CA GLY A 158 -19.10 7.43 5.89
C GLY A 158 -18.92 6.10 5.14
N GLY A 159 -20.00 5.34 4.99
CA GLY A 159 -20.01 4.07 4.27
C GLY A 159 -19.85 2.83 5.16
N ASP A 160 -20.22 1.68 4.59
CA ASP A 160 -20.12 0.39 5.25
C ASP A 160 -18.71 -0.18 5.07
N ILE A 161 -18.00 -0.26 6.17
CA ILE A 161 -16.61 -0.69 6.19
C ILE A 161 -16.44 -2.19 5.95
N VAL A 162 -17.40 -3.01 6.44
CA VAL A 162 -17.41 -4.45 6.18
C VAL A 162 -17.63 -4.71 4.69
N GLU A 163 -18.54 -3.96 4.08
CA GLU A 163 -18.79 -4.05 2.64
C GLU A 163 -17.58 -3.54 1.85
N TYR A 164 -16.91 -2.48 2.30
CA TYR A 164 -15.70 -1.97 1.64
C TYR A 164 -14.64 -3.07 1.47
N PHE A 165 -14.28 -3.76 2.53
CA PHE A 165 -13.31 -4.86 2.47
C PHE A 165 -13.93 -6.13 1.86
N GLY A 166 -15.21 -6.39 2.14
CA GLY A 166 -15.93 -7.57 1.67
C GLY A 166 -16.03 -7.67 0.16
N ARG A 167 -16.20 -6.55 -0.56
CA ARG A 167 -16.23 -6.56 -2.04
C ARG A 167 -14.92 -7.08 -2.64
N TYR A 168 -13.78 -6.70 -2.07
CA TYR A 168 -12.48 -7.22 -2.50
C TYR A 168 -12.32 -8.69 -2.12
N ARG A 169 -12.69 -9.04 -0.87
CA ARG A 169 -12.63 -10.43 -0.39
C ARG A 169 -13.40 -11.39 -1.29
N ARG A 170 -14.55 -10.96 -1.81
CA ARG A 170 -15.37 -11.78 -2.72
C ARG A 170 -14.69 -12.10 -4.07
N ALA A 171 -13.73 -11.29 -4.49
CA ALA A 171 -12.95 -11.54 -5.72
C ALA A 171 -11.83 -12.58 -5.51
N LEU A 172 -11.48 -12.90 -4.27
CA LEU A 172 -10.38 -13.80 -3.95
C LEU A 172 -10.84 -15.24 -3.78
N ALA A 173 -10.20 -16.17 -4.50
CA ALA A 173 -10.35 -17.61 -4.28
C ALA A 173 -9.51 -18.09 -3.08
N SER A 174 -8.35 -17.51 -2.88
CA SER A 174 -7.42 -17.84 -1.80
C SER A 174 -6.51 -16.64 -1.50
N ARG A 175 -5.68 -16.75 -0.46
CA ARG A 175 -4.67 -15.74 -0.13
C ARG A 175 -3.68 -15.51 -1.27
N GLN A 176 -3.31 -16.56 -1.99
CA GLN A 176 -2.39 -16.52 -3.12
C GLN A 176 -2.96 -15.76 -4.33
N SER A 177 -4.27 -15.51 -4.35
CA SER A 177 -4.90 -14.69 -5.40
C SER A 177 -4.70 -13.17 -5.17
N ILE A 178 -4.28 -12.73 -3.99
CA ILE A 178 -4.12 -11.31 -3.64
C ILE A 178 -3.22 -10.56 -4.65
N PRO A 179 -2.02 -11.07 -5.04
CA PRO A 179 -1.15 -10.38 -6.01
C PRO A 179 -1.76 -10.15 -7.39
N ASP A 180 -2.79 -10.93 -7.74
CA ASP A 180 -3.49 -10.83 -9.03
C ASP A 180 -4.65 -9.82 -8.98
N HIS A 181 -5.02 -9.38 -7.77
CA HIS A 181 -6.11 -8.44 -7.50
C HIS A 181 -5.56 -7.24 -6.71
N SER A 182 -5.13 -6.18 -7.40
CA SER A 182 -4.45 -5.05 -6.73
C SER A 182 -5.36 -4.26 -5.77
N GLY A 183 -6.66 -4.25 -5.99
CA GLY A 183 -7.59 -3.36 -5.27
C GLY A 183 -7.49 -1.88 -5.68
N ILE A 184 -6.52 -1.52 -6.52
CA ILE A 184 -6.31 -0.15 -7.01
C ILE A 184 -7.34 0.14 -8.10
N SER A 185 -8.13 1.20 -7.93
CA SER A 185 -9.10 1.63 -8.94
C SER A 185 -8.42 2.25 -10.18
N PRO A 186 -9.11 2.30 -11.32
CA PRO A 186 -8.61 3.04 -12.47
C PRO A 186 -8.33 4.52 -12.15
N ALA A 187 -9.17 5.15 -11.32
CA ALA A 187 -9.00 6.55 -10.92
C ALA A 187 -7.75 6.75 -10.03
N ASP A 188 -7.48 5.85 -9.09
CA ASP A 188 -6.27 5.90 -8.27
C ASP A 188 -5.02 5.68 -9.12
N ARG A 189 -5.06 4.76 -10.08
CA ARG A 189 -3.97 4.54 -11.03
C ARG A 189 -3.68 5.78 -11.88
N ASP A 190 -4.72 6.43 -12.42
CA ASP A 190 -4.55 7.63 -13.25
C ASP A 190 -3.92 8.78 -12.44
N LYS A 191 -4.33 8.95 -11.17
CA LYS A 191 -3.70 9.90 -10.23
C LYS A 191 -2.25 9.56 -9.96
N LEU A 192 -1.92 8.27 -9.74
CA LEU A 192 -0.55 7.81 -9.54
C LEU A 192 0.33 8.19 -10.73
N VAL A 193 -0.08 7.84 -11.95
CA VAL A 193 0.67 8.14 -13.17
C VAL A 193 0.87 9.66 -13.34
N ALA A 194 -0.12 10.46 -12.96
CA ALA A 194 -0.02 11.93 -13.02
C ALA A 194 1.02 12.52 -12.04
N ILE A 195 1.31 11.84 -10.92
CA ILE A 195 2.36 12.26 -9.96
C ILE A 195 3.74 12.19 -10.61
N PHE A 196 4.03 11.14 -11.38
CA PHE A 196 5.34 10.91 -11.98
C PHE A 196 5.54 11.64 -13.33
N LYS A 197 4.49 12.16 -13.95
CA LYS A 197 4.59 12.92 -15.20
C LYS A 197 4.87 14.42 -15.02
N LYS A 198 5.03 14.87 -13.77
CA LYS A 198 5.39 16.26 -13.45
C LYS A 198 6.91 16.45 -13.42
#